data_c50510501a413adb280b903e2c81bbc5
#
_entry.id   c50510501a413adb280b903e2c81bbc5
#
_cell.length_a   1.000
_cell.length_b   1.000
_cell.length_c   1.000
_cell.angle_alpha   90.00
_cell.angle_beta   90.00
_cell.angle_gamma   90.00
#
_symmetry.space_group_name_H-M   'P 1'
#
loop_
_entity.id
_entity.type
_entity.pdbx_description
1 polymer ?
#
loop_
_entity_poly.entity_id
_entity_poly.type
_entity_poly.pdbx_seq_one_letter_code
_entity_poly.pdbx_strand_id
1 'polypeptide(L)'
;MSRKGEAKRRKTKILRNKKLIKRYPWIALVDWYGNKVNDYSYTMYDDVPIGWKRAFGKIMLEEYREVLIRNHYLKEFQWVQVKEKYGTLRLYSNGAPMEVLDLESKYDYISGFFCISCGRMNAPLLNDGWYEPLCEDCYNKRIVKQRKYYEKNCKGTFTYTPYKELKKVSQKIEMIVTYKCFSPARGKYEEKRDYSQTIKKIIARQQILKQPTISRMENE
;
A
#
# COMPACT_ATOMS: atom_id res chain seq x y z
N MET A 1 -3.16 1.92 -28.19
CA MET A 1 -1.73 1.62 -27.88
C MET A 1 -1.26 0.55 -28.84
N SER A 2 -0.01 0.60 -29.33
CA SER A 2 0.49 -0.40 -30.28
C SER A 2 0.88 -1.71 -29.54
N ARG A 3 0.68 -2.88 -30.19
CA ARG A 3 1.10 -4.21 -29.67
C ARG A 3 2.57 -4.24 -29.25
N LYS A 4 3.47 -3.53 -29.96
CA LYS A 4 4.89 -3.40 -29.61
C LYS A 4 5.09 -2.67 -28.26
N GLY A 5 4.30 -1.65 -27.96
CA GLY A 5 4.36 -0.92 -26.69
C GLY A 5 3.93 -1.78 -25.48
N GLU A 6 2.92 -2.62 -25.66
CA GLU A 6 2.45 -3.54 -24.62
C GLU A 6 3.47 -4.64 -24.31
N ALA A 7 4.05 -5.25 -25.34
CA ALA A 7 5.11 -6.25 -25.20
C ALA A 7 6.33 -5.69 -24.44
N LYS A 8 6.78 -4.47 -24.78
CA LYS A 8 7.87 -3.79 -24.07
C LYS A 8 7.55 -3.56 -22.60
N ARG A 9 6.35 -3.08 -22.28
CA ARG A 9 5.90 -2.87 -20.90
C ARG A 9 5.86 -4.17 -20.11
N ARG A 10 5.32 -5.26 -20.68
CA ARG A 10 5.28 -6.58 -20.06
C ARG A 10 6.70 -7.09 -19.77
N LYS A 11 7.63 -7.00 -20.70
CA LYS A 11 9.04 -7.38 -20.51
C LYS A 11 9.69 -6.59 -19.38
N THR A 12 9.48 -5.26 -19.33
CA THR A 12 10.00 -4.40 -18.26
C THR A 12 9.42 -4.77 -16.89
N LYS A 13 8.11 -5.06 -16.82
CA LYS A 13 7.45 -5.51 -15.58
C LYS A 13 8.05 -6.83 -15.09
N ILE A 14 8.22 -7.82 -15.95
CA ILE A 14 8.82 -9.12 -15.62
C ILE A 14 10.24 -8.95 -15.05
N LEU A 15 11.09 -8.14 -15.71
CA LEU A 15 12.44 -7.88 -15.22
C LEU A 15 12.47 -7.20 -13.86
N ARG A 16 11.57 -6.22 -13.65
CA ARG A 16 11.38 -5.56 -12.34
C ARG A 16 10.98 -6.57 -11.27
N ASN A 17 10.00 -7.41 -11.56
CA ASN A 17 9.48 -8.39 -10.61
C ASN A 17 10.52 -9.46 -10.26
N LYS A 18 11.31 -9.94 -11.23
CA LYS A 18 12.46 -10.83 -10.96
C LYS A 18 13.43 -10.22 -9.94
N LYS A 19 13.78 -8.93 -10.10
CA LYS A 19 14.66 -8.22 -9.16
C LYS A 19 14.01 -8.08 -7.78
N LEU A 20 12.71 -7.76 -7.72
CA LEU A 20 11.97 -7.64 -6.47
C LEU A 20 11.89 -8.98 -5.73
N ILE A 21 11.52 -10.07 -6.42
CA ILE A 21 11.41 -11.41 -5.82
C ILE A 21 12.78 -11.89 -5.32
N LYS A 22 13.87 -11.61 -6.05
CA LYS A 22 15.23 -11.95 -5.58
C LYS A 22 15.56 -11.29 -4.24
N ARG A 23 15.09 -10.05 -4.00
CA ARG A 23 15.34 -9.31 -2.76
C ARG A 23 14.31 -9.61 -1.68
N TYR A 24 13.06 -9.86 -2.07
CA TYR A 24 11.89 -10.05 -1.21
C TYR A 24 11.15 -11.33 -1.64
N PRO A 25 11.68 -12.51 -1.33
CA PRO A 25 11.17 -13.77 -1.89
C PRO A 25 9.72 -14.08 -1.51
N TRP A 26 9.23 -13.54 -0.42
CA TRP A 26 7.86 -13.76 0.07
C TRP A 26 6.75 -13.07 -0.71
N ILE A 27 7.10 -12.18 -1.67
CA ILE A 27 6.11 -11.56 -2.56
C ILE A 27 5.85 -12.37 -3.83
N ALA A 28 6.56 -13.47 -4.04
CA ALA A 28 6.35 -14.35 -5.19
C ALA A 28 4.95 -14.96 -5.13
N LEU A 29 4.41 -15.35 -6.28
CA LEU A 29 3.21 -16.16 -6.30
C LEU A 29 3.54 -17.58 -5.82
N VAL A 30 2.59 -18.16 -5.11
CA VAL A 30 2.59 -19.57 -4.75
C VAL A 30 1.32 -20.22 -5.29
N ASP A 31 1.41 -21.51 -5.61
CA ASP A 31 0.26 -22.33 -5.97
C ASP A 31 -0.54 -22.71 -4.71
N TRP A 32 -1.61 -23.49 -4.90
CA TRP A 32 -2.45 -23.97 -3.81
C TRP A 32 -1.70 -24.84 -2.78
N TYR A 33 -0.60 -25.46 -3.20
CA TYR A 33 0.25 -26.30 -2.35
C TYR A 33 1.41 -25.53 -1.69
N GLY A 34 1.50 -24.20 -1.91
CA GLY A 34 2.58 -23.38 -1.37
C GLY A 34 3.87 -23.40 -2.20
N ASN A 35 3.89 -24.03 -3.37
CA ASN A 35 5.07 -24.03 -4.23
C ASN A 35 5.17 -22.72 -5.01
N LYS A 36 6.39 -22.21 -5.16
CA LYS A 36 6.64 -20.99 -5.94
C LYS A 36 6.31 -21.18 -7.42
N VAL A 37 5.48 -20.30 -7.93
CA VAL A 37 5.15 -20.27 -9.35
C VAL A 37 6.22 -19.49 -10.11
N ASN A 38 6.78 -20.05 -11.19
CA ASN A 38 7.79 -19.40 -12.04
C ASN A 38 7.19 -18.36 -13.01
N ASP A 39 6.12 -17.67 -12.58
CA ASP A 39 5.54 -16.55 -13.31
C ASP A 39 5.94 -15.23 -12.65
N TYR A 40 6.73 -14.45 -13.37
CA TYR A 40 7.18 -13.14 -12.92
C TYR A 40 6.33 -11.99 -13.48
N SER A 41 5.24 -12.29 -14.16
CA SER A 41 4.32 -11.26 -14.68
C SER A 41 3.57 -10.53 -13.57
N TYR A 42 3.46 -11.16 -12.40
CA TYR A 42 2.75 -10.68 -11.24
C TYR A 42 3.47 -11.04 -9.92
N THR A 43 3.20 -10.28 -8.86
CA THR A 43 3.66 -10.52 -7.49
C THR A 43 2.58 -10.10 -6.51
N MET A 44 2.54 -10.64 -5.29
CA MET A 44 1.64 -10.18 -4.22
C MET A 44 1.78 -8.68 -3.94
N TYR A 45 2.97 -8.11 -4.17
CA TYR A 45 3.18 -6.67 -4.05
C TYR A 45 2.44 -5.86 -5.12
N ASP A 46 2.03 -6.46 -6.24
CA ASP A 46 1.24 -5.77 -7.26
C ASP A 46 -0.15 -5.39 -6.74
N ASP A 47 -0.71 -6.11 -5.75
CA ASP A 47 -1.99 -5.81 -5.10
C ASP A 47 -1.94 -4.64 -4.11
N VAL A 48 -0.76 -4.25 -3.65
CA VAL A 48 -0.65 -3.04 -2.83
C VAL A 48 -1.06 -1.83 -3.68
N PRO A 49 -2.02 -1.00 -3.25
CA PRO A 49 -2.43 0.20 -3.98
C PRO A 49 -1.28 1.14 -4.31
N ILE A 50 -1.35 1.78 -5.48
CA ILE A 50 -0.25 2.58 -6.02
C ILE A 50 0.16 3.75 -5.11
N GLY A 51 -0.81 4.38 -4.43
CA GLY A 51 -0.52 5.45 -3.49
C GLY A 51 0.30 4.95 -2.30
N TRP A 52 -0.06 3.81 -1.75
CA TRP A 52 0.65 3.20 -0.64
C TRP A 52 2.04 2.68 -1.04
N LYS A 53 2.19 2.14 -2.26
CA LYS A 53 3.53 1.83 -2.81
C LYS A 53 4.43 3.05 -2.85
N ARG A 54 3.88 4.20 -3.27
CA ARG A 54 4.62 5.48 -3.33
C ARG A 54 4.97 6.00 -1.95
N ALA A 55 4.01 5.95 -1.01
CA ALA A 55 4.19 6.47 0.34
C ALA A 55 5.21 5.66 1.14
N PHE A 56 4.98 4.37 1.29
CA PHE A 56 5.72 3.52 2.21
C PHE A 56 6.12 2.13 1.66
N GLY A 57 5.73 1.77 0.44
CA GLY A 57 5.91 0.41 -0.05
C GLY A 57 7.35 -0.12 0.02
N LYS A 58 8.36 0.72 -0.29
CA LYS A 58 9.77 0.32 -0.14
C LYS A 58 10.17 0.18 1.33
N ILE A 59 9.73 1.08 2.19
CA ILE A 59 10.02 1.05 3.63
C ILE A 59 9.42 -0.24 4.22
N MET A 60 8.17 -0.54 3.89
CA MET A 60 7.49 -1.75 4.30
C MET A 60 8.28 -3.01 3.91
N LEU A 61 8.65 -3.16 2.64
CA LEU A 61 9.41 -4.32 2.18
C LEU A 61 10.77 -4.48 2.89
N GLU A 62 11.49 -3.37 3.14
CA GLU A 62 12.76 -3.45 3.87
C GLU A 62 12.56 -3.82 5.34
N GLU A 63 11.55 -3.27 6.03
CA GLU A 63 11.27 -3.63 7.41
C GLU A 63 10.86 -5.11 7.55
N TYR A 64 10.02 -5.62 6.64
CA TYR A 64 9.75 -7.07 6.58
C TYR A 64 11.04 -7.87 6.42
N ARG A 65 11.89 -7.47 5.49
CA ARG A 65 13.16 -8.16 5.24
C ARG A 65 14.06 -8.18 6.47
N GLU A 66 14.21 -7.05 7.15
CA GLU A 66 15.01 -6.93 8.37
C GLU A 66 14.49 -7.86 9.48
N VAL A 67 13.17 -7.84 9.72
CA VAL A 67 12.53 -8.68 10.74
C VAL A 67 12.62 -10.16 10.40
N LEU A 68 12.36 -10.54 9.14
CA LEU A 68 12.45 -11.93 8.69
C LEU A 68 13.87 -12.51 8.76
N ILE A 69 14.88 -11.71 8.45
CA ILE A 69 16.29 -12.12 8.60
C ILE A 69 16.63 -12.33 10.07
N ARG A 70 16.28 -11.36 10.94
CA ARG A 70 16.55 -11.43 12.38
C ARG A 70 15.90 -12.64 13.05
N ASN A 71 14.72 -13.04 12.59
CA ASN A 71 14.00 -14.20 13.10
C ASN A 71 14.35 -15.52 12.38
N HIS A 72 15.31 -15.51 11.45
CA HIS A 72 15.66 -16.66 10.61
C HIS A 72 14.47 -17.28 9.84
N TYR A 73 13.49 -16.46 9.48
CA TYR A 73 12.21 -16.88 8.88
C TYR A 73 12.01 -16.45 7.42
N LEU A 74 13.09 -16.00 6.76
CA LEU A 74 13.05 -15.46 5.40
C LEU A 74 12.64 -16.49 4.33
N LYS A 75 12.95 -17.77 4.55
CA LYS A 75 12.68 -18.84 3.58
C LYS A 75 11.25 -19.38 3.71
N GLU A 76 10.74 -19.43 4.92
CA GLU A 76 9.45 -20.02 5.29
C GLU A 76 8.30 -19.04 5.11
N PHE A 77 8.59 -17.73 5.23
CA PHE A 77 7.58 -16.69 5.17
C PHE A 77 7.05 -16.45 3.75
N GLN A 78 5.75 -16.34 3.62
CA GLN A 78 5.07 -16.08 2.36
C GLN A 78 3.81 -15.23 2.59
N TRP A 79 3.65 -14.17 1.80
CA TRP A 79 2.35 -13.52 1.68
C TRP A 79 1.41 -14.40 0.85
N VAL A 80 0.25 -14.70 1.40
CA VAL A 80 -0.79 -15.51 0.72
C VAL A 80 -1.90 -14.64 0.13
N GLN A 81 -2.14 -13.47 0.71
CA GLN A 81 -3.08 -12.49 0.16
C GLN A 81 -2.69 -11.06 0.57
N VAL A 82 -2.83 -10.15 -0.37
CA VAL A 82 -2.72 -8.70 -0.15
C VAL A 82 -3.95 -8.04 -0.73
N LYS A 83 -4.64 -7.19 0.05
CA LYS A 83 -5.82 -6.46 -0.44
C LYS A 83 -6.06 -5.17 0.34
N GLU A 84 -6.83 -4.29 -0.25
CA GLU A 84 -7.49 -3.20 0.46
C GLU A 84 -8.78 -3.72 1.09
N LYS A 85 -9.07 -3.30 2.33
CA LYS A 85 -10.35 -3.55 2.99
C LYS A 85 -10.67 -2.40 3.95
N TYR A 86 -11.84 -1.79 3.78
CA TYR A 86 -12.33 -0.67 4.61
C TYR A 86 -11.35 0.50 4.72
N GLY A 87 -10.63 0.80 3.65
CA GLY A 87 -9.67 1.89 3.59
C GLY A 87 -8.30 1.59 4.16
N THR A 88 -8.00 0.33 4.49
CA THR A 88 -6.70 -0.08 5.02
C THR A 88 -6.10 -1.26 4.26
N LEU A 89 -4.78 -1.40 4.35
CA LEU A 89 -4.01 -2.49 3.73
C LEU A 89 -4.09 -3.74 4.60
N ARG A 90 -4.60 -4.82 4.04
CA ARG A 90 -4.58 -6.13 4.67
C ARG A 90 -3.51 -7.00 4.05
N LEU A 91 -2.63 -7.50 4.90
CA LEU A 91 -1.57 -8.44 4.56
C LEU A 91 -1.89 -9.75 5.29
N TYR A 92 -1.89 -10.84 4.55
CA TYR A 92 -2.11 -12.18 5.10
C TYR A 92 -0.93 -13.06 4.72
N SER A 93 -0.42 -13.79 5.70
CA SER A 93 0.72 -14.68 5.53
C SER A 93 0.38 -16.13 5.90
N ASN A 94 1.26 -17.05 5.55
CA ASN A 94 1.14 -18.48 5.87
C ASN A 94 1.49 -18.82 7.33
N GLY A 95 1.54 -17.83 8.19
CA GLY A 95 2.03 -17.91 9.57
C GLY A 95 3.39 -17.20 9.70
N ALA A 96 3.63 -16.61 10.86
CA ALA A 96 4.83 -15.82 11.07
C ALA A 96 5.15 -15.64 12.57
N PRO A 97 6.40 -15.33 12.94
CA PRO A 97 6.75 -14.84 14.26
C PRO A 97 5.93 -13.58 14.63
N MET A 98 5.70 -13.37 15.92
CA MET A 98 4.89 -12.23 16.42
C MET A 98 5.38 -10.89 15.91
N GLU A 99 6.68 -10.66 15.78
CA GLU A 99 7.24 -9.42 15.24
C GLU A 99 6.82 -9.15 13.79
N VAL A 100 6.60 -10.18 12.99
CA VAL A 100 6.10 -10.06 11.61
C VAL A 100 4.61 -9.74 11.61
N LEU A 101 3.82 -10.37 12.49
CA LEU A 101 2.40 -10.05 12.67
C LEU A 101 2.21 -8.60 13.16
N ASP A 102 3.15 -8.09 13.96
CA ASP A 102 3.18 -6.68 14.35
C ASP A 102 3.42 -5.75 13.16
N LEU A 103 4.21 -6.17 12.16
CA LEU A 103 4.34 -5.41 10.91
C LEU A 103 3.03 -5.39 10.12
N GLU A 104 2.31 -6.50 10.05
CA GLU A 104 0.99 -6.55 9.40
C GLU A 104 0.03 -5.54 10.04
N SER A 105 -0.09 -5.56 11.37
CA SER A 105 -0.91 -4.62 12.13
C SER A 105 -0.46 -3.17 11.96
N LYS A 106 0.86 -2.93 11.91
CA LYS A 106 1.45 -1.60 11.69
C LYS A 106 1.05 -1.03 10.33
N TYR A 107 1.18 -1.80 9.26
CA TYR A 107 0.88 -1.33 7.92
C TYR A 107 -0.62 -1.27 7.63
N ASP A 108 -1.44 -2.11 8.26
CA ASP A 108 -2.89 -1.93 8.33
C ASP A 108 -3.22 -0.54 8.90
N TYR A 109 -2.74 -0.22 10.10
CA TYR A 109 -2.96 1.07 10.75
C TYR A 109 -2.45 2.24 9.92
N ILE A 110 -1.17 2.22 9.51
CA ILE A 110 -0.54 3.33 8.78
C ILE A 110 -1.25 3.63 7.46
N SER A 111 -1.67 2.61 6.73
CA SER A 111 -2.24 2.76 5.39
C SER A 111 -3.49 3.62 5.35
N GLY A 112 -4.32 3.58 6.40
CA GLY A 112 -5.54 4.37 6.51
C GLY A 112 -5.33 5.88 6.45
N PHE A 113 -4.12 6.37 6.71
CA PHE A 113 -3.80 7.81 6.71
C PHE A 113 -3.23 8.33 5.40
N PHE A 114 -2.99 7.44 4.42
CA PHE A 114 -2.38 7.82 3.16
C PHE A 114 -3.34 7.63 1.99
N CYS A 115 -3.44 8.66 1.15
CA CYS A 115 -4.26 8.58 -0.06
C CYS A 115 -3.92 7.34 -0.88
N ILE A 116 -4.91 6.49 -1.10
CA ILE A 116 -4.76 5.23 -1.83
C ILE A 116 -4.26 5.41 -3.27
N SER A 117 -4.51 6.58 -3.87
CA SER A 117 -4.15 6.88 -5.26
C SER A 117 -2.80 7.57 -5.41
N CYS A 118 -2.48 8.59 -4.59
CA CYS A 118 -1.23 9.36 -4.75
C CYS A 118 -0.23 9.18 -3.62
N GLY A 119 -0.65 8.65 -2.45
CA GLY A 119 0.21 8.46 -1.29
C GLY A 119 0.39 9.71 -0.41
N ARG A 120 -0.38 10.81 -0.64
CA ARG A 120 -0.36 11.98 0.24
C ARG A 120 -0.82 11.59 1.64
N MET A 121 -0.09 12.02 2.66
CA MET A 121 -0.40 11.79 4.07
C MET A 121 -1.62 12.62 4.52
N ASN A 122 -2.28 12.17 5.59
CA ASN A 122 -3.49 12.79 6.17
C ASN A 122 -4.66 12.89 5.18
N ALA A 123 -4.79 11.92 4.28
CA ALA A 123 -5.98 11.81 3.46
C ALA A 123 -7.18 11.43 4.35
N PRO A 124 -8.31 12.14 4.26
CA PRO A 124 -9.49 11.75 5.02
C PRO A 124 -10.02 10.40 4.51
N LEU A 125 -10.60 9.63 5.41
CA LEU A 125 -11.35 8.44 5.05
C LEU A 125 -12.71 8.87 4.52
N LEU A 126 -12.96 8.64 3.23
CA LEU A 126 -14.23 8.92 2.60
C LEU A 126 -15.18 7.74 2.80
N ASN A 127 -16.48 8.06 2.89
CA ASN A 127 -17.55 7.08 2.85
C ASN A 127 -18.54 7.47 1.76
N ASP A 128 -18.32 6.96 0.56
CA ASP A 128 -19.19 7.12 -0.62
C ASP A 128 -19.69 5.74 -1.09
N GLY A 129 -20.33 5.00 -0.14
CA GLY A 129 -20.67 3.59 -0.35
C GLY A 129 -19.47 2.64 -0.18
N TRP A 130 -18.26 3.16 -0.21
CA TRP A 130 -17.01 2.45 0.02
C TRP A 130 -16.06 3.28 0.87
N TYR A 131 -15.44 2.66 1.87
CA TYR A 131 -14.47 3.34 2.72
C TYR A 131 -13.09 3.35 2.06
N GLU A 132 -12.54 4.56 1.80
CA GLU A 132 -11.18 4.69 1.26
C GLU A 132 -10.51 6.00 1.67
N PRO A 133 -9.21 6.00 2.00
CA PRO A 133 -8.46 7.22 2.25
C PRO A 133 -8.11 7.89 0.92
N LEU A 134 -8.81 8.99 0.58
CA LEU A 134 -8.67 9.66 -0.69
C LEU A 134 -8.64 11.18 -0.53
N CYS A 135 -7.60 11.83 -1.04
CA CYS A 135 -7.52 13.29 -1.05
C CYS A 135 -8.39 13.89 -2.16
N GLU A 136 -8.77 15.16 -1.99
CA GLU A 136 -9.66 15.90 -2.90
C GLU A 136 -9.18 15.88 -4.36
N ASP A 137 -7.88 16.15 -4.59
CA ASP A 137 -7.30 16.13 -5.94
C ASP A 137 -7.51 14.78 -6.65
N CYS A 138 -7.33 13.68 -5.90
CA CYS A 138 -7.48 12.34 -6.46
C CYS A 138 -8.95 11.98 -6.68
N TYR A 139 -9.83 12.40 -5.77
CA TYR A 139 -11.26 12.25 -5.94
C TYR A 139 -11.76 12.98 -7.19
N ASN A 140 -11.45 14.26 -7.33
CA ASN A 140 -11.87 15.07 -8.49
C ASN A 140 -11.34 14.49 -9.81
N LYS A 141 -10.09 14.02 -9.85
CA LYS A 141 -9.54 13.32 -11.02
C LYS A 141 -10.31 12.04 -11.36
N ARG A 142 -10.75 11.29 -10.34
CA ARG A 142 -11.56 10.08 -10.51
C ARG A 142 -12.91 10.44 -11.13
N ILE A 143 -13.61 11.44 -10.60
CA ILE A 143 -14.91 11.90 -11.11
C ILE A 143 -14.81 12.33 -12.58
N VAL A 144 -13.78 13.12 -12.94
CA VAL A 144 -13.57 13.51 -14.34
C VAL A 144 -13.37 12.30 -15.26
N LYS A 145 -12.63 11.28 -14.80
CA LYS A 145 -12.43 10.05 -15.56
C LYS A 145 -13.72 9.23 -15.70
N GLN A 146 -14.47 9.09 -14.62
CA GLN A 146 -15.75 8.38 -14.61
C GLN A 146 -16.78 9.06 -15.50
N ARG A 147 -16.88 10.40 -15.45
CA ARG A 147 -17.76 11.18 -16.32
C ARG A 147 -17.45 10.92 -17.80
N LYS A 148 -16.16 11.04 -18.19
CA LYS A 148 -15.75 10.76 -19.58
C LYS A 148 -16.08 9.33 -20.03
N TYR A 149 -15.94 8.36 -19.13
CA TYR A 149 -16.32 6.98 -19.43
C TYR A 149 -17.83 6.83 -19.59
N TYR A 150 -18.61 7.45 -18.69
CA TYR A 150 -20.07 7.40 -18.70
C TYR A 150 -20.65 8.05 -19.97
N GLU A 151 -20.21 9.27 -20.30
CA GLU A 151 -20.63 9.99 -21.49
C GLU A 151 -20.37 9.19 -22.77
N LYS A 152 -19.29 8.42 -22.81
CA LYS A 152 -18.95 7.60 -23.96
C LYS A 152 -19.73 6.29 -24.06
N ASN A 153 -20.08 5.67 -22.95
CA ASN A 153 -20.53 4.27 -22.91
C ASN A 153 -21.94 4.08 -22.36
N CYS A 154 -22.55 5.09 -21.76
CA CYS A 154 -23.84 5.00 -21.08
C CYS A 154 -24.81 6.04 -21.62
N LYS A 155 -26.13 5.74 -21.50
CA LYS A 155 -27.21 6.69 -21.73
C LYS A 155 -27.69 7.23 -20.39
N GLY A 156 -28.03 8.52 -20.31
CA GLY A 156 -28.54 9.16 -19.11
C GLY A 156 -27.64 10.24 -18.55
N THR A 157 -27.94 10.73 -17.35
CA THR A 157 -27.19 11.80 -16.69
C THR A 157 -26.16 11.21 -15.70
N PHE A 158 -24.90 11.62 -15.80
CA PHE A 158 -23.88 11.26 -14.81
C PHE A 158 -24.08 12.10 -13.55
N THR A 159 -24.38 11.44 -12.45
CA THR A 159 -24.50 12.06 -11.12
C THR A 159 -23.33 11.64 -10.23
N TYR A 160 -22.93 12.52 -9.33
CA TYR A 160 -21.90 12.26 -8.33
C TYR A 160 -22.07 13.19 -7.14
N THR A 161 -21.57 12.78 -5.97
CA THR A 161 -21.57 13.63 -4.78
C THR A 161 -20.33 14.54 -4.82
N PRO A 162 -20.46 15.87 -4.75
CA PRO A 162 -19.30 16.75 -4.65
C PRO A 162 -18.42 16.43 -3.44
N TYR A 163 -17.10 16.54 -3.58
CA TYR A 163 -16.15 16.19 -2.49
C TYR A 163 -16.48 16.88 -1.16
N LYS A 164 -16.97 18.13 -1.21
CA LYS A 164 -17.35 18.91 -0.01
C LYS A 164 -18.51 18.27 0.77
N GLU A 165 -19.40 17.57 0.07
CA GLU A 165 -20.62 16.96 0.62
C GLU A 165 -20.41 15.52 1.08
N LEU A 166 -19.27 14.90 0.75
CA LEU A 166 -18.95 13.55 1.19
C LEU A 166 -18.79 13.46 2.70
N LYS A 167 -19.27 12.38 3.28
CA LYS A 167 -18.93 12.03 4.67
C LYS A 167 -17.44 11.72 4.76
N LYS A 168 -16.73 12.46 5.60
CA LYS A 168 -15.28 12.33 5.81
C LYS A 168 -15.00 12.10 7.27
N VAL A 169 -14.16 11.13 7.55
CA VAL A 169 -13.54 10.99 8.85
C VAL A 169 -12.15 11.59 8.75
N SER A 170 -11.96 12.74 9.39
CA SER A 170 -10.63 13.34 9.50
C SER A 170 -9.78 12.47 10.42
N GLN A 171 -8.62 12.08 9.93
CA GLN A 171 -7.71 11.21 10.67
C GLN A 171 -6.36 11.89 10.83
N LYS A 172 -5.81 11.80 12.03
CA LYS A 172 -4.45 12.23 12.33
C LYS A 172 -3.64 11.01 12.74
N ILE A 173 -2.54 10.77 12.05
CA ILE A 173 -1.67 9.64 12.37
C ILE A 173 -0.99 9.88 13.74
N GLU A 174 -1.10 8.92 14.61
CA GLU A 174 -0.43 8.90 15.90
C GLU A 174 0.82 8.02 15.81
N MET A 175 1.89 8.47 16.44
CA MET A 175 3.16 7.71 16.46
C MET A 175 3.11 6.56 17.46
N ILE A 176 2.39 6.77 18.57
CA ILE A 176 2.17 5.75 19.59
C ILE A 176 0.69 5.43 19.61
N VAL A 177 0.35 4.18 19.37
CA VAL A 177 -1.03 3.69 19.31
C VAL A 177 -1.28 2.77 20.49
N THR A 178 -2.36 3.03 21.21
CA THR A 178 -2.80 2.18 22.31
C THR A 178 -3.93 1.28 21.83
N TYR A 179 -3.72 -0.01 21.89
CA TYR A 179 -4.74 -1.02 21.58
C TYR A 179 -5.34 -1.55 22.88
N LYS A 180 -6.67 -1.58 22.93
CA LYS A 180 -7.39 -2.27 24.00
C LYS A 180 -7.64 -3.70 23.57
N CYS A 181 -6.71 -4.59 23.87
CA CYS A 181 -6.89 -6.01 23.65
C CYS A 181 -6.55 -6.78 24.94
N PHE A 182 -7.38 -7.77 25.23
CA PHE A 182 -7.11 -8.68 26.33
C PHE A 182 -6.07 -9.71 25.89
N SER A 183 -4.92 -9.72 26.54
CA SER A 183 -3.94 -10.78 26.41
C SER A 183 -4.01 -11.69 27.63
N PRO A 184 -4.56 -12.91 27.51
CA PRO A 184 -4.65 -13.85 28.64
C PRO A 184 -3.29 -14.16 29.27
N ALA A 185 -2.23 -14.18 28.46
CA ALA A 185 -0.87 -14.47 28.90
C ALA A 185 -0.23 -13.33 29.73
N ARG A 186 -0.70 -12.08 29.60
CA ARG A 186 -0.12 -10.91 30.27
C ARG A 186 -1.06 -10.22 31.26
N GLY A 187 -2.33 -10.62 31.32
CA GLY A 187 -3.33 -9.99 32.18
C GLY A 187 -3.56 -8.49 31.92
N LYS A 188 -3.17 -7.99 30.74
CA LYS A 188 -3.25 -6.57 30.38
C LYS A 188 -4.29 -6.34 29.31
N TYR A 189 -5.07 -5.25 29.48
CA TYR A 189 -6.09 -4.80 28.53
C TYR A 189 -5.58 -3.78 27.51
N GLU A 190 -4.38 -3.22 27.71
CA GLU A 190 -3.83 -2.18 26.87
C GLU A 190 -2.42 -2.55 26.40
N GLU A 191 -2.20 -2.45 25.10
CA GLU A 191 -0.90 -2.60 24.46
C GLU A 191 -0.55 -1.30 23.73
N LYS A 192 0.64 -0.76 24.01
CA LYS A 192 1.17 0.42 23.32
C LYS A 192 2.14 -0.03 22.24
N ARG A 193 1.91 0.41 21.00
CA ARG A 193 2.81 0.17 19.88
C ARG A 193 3.39 1.49 19.39
N ASP A 194 4.71 1.57 19.32
CA ASP A 194 5.43 2.74 18.84
C ASP A 194 5.82 2.57 17.35
N TYR A 195 5.21 3.37 16.48
CA TYR A 195 5.47 3.40 15.06
C TYR A 195 6.29 4.63 14.62
N SER A 196 6.81 5.40 15.58
CA SER A 196 7.46 6.70 15.35
C SER A 196 8.60 6.63 14.34
N GLN A 197 9.45 5.62 14.41
CA GLN A 197 10.57 5.47 13.49
C GLN A 197 10.11 5.26 12.04
N THR A 198 9.14 4.37 11.83
CA THR A 198 8.56 4.11 10.50
C THR A 198 7.90 5.36 9.94
N ILE A 199 7.08 6.05 10.74
CA ILE A 199 6.37 7.27 10.34
C ILE A 199 7.38 8.38 9.99
N LYS A 200 8.44 8.58 10.79
CA LYS A 200 9.52 9.53 10.49
C LYS A 200 10.22 9.21 9.16
N LYS A 201 10.53 7.94 8.88
CA LYS A 201 11.11 7.50 7.59
C LYS A 201 10.17 7.84 6.42
N ILE A 202 8.85 7.63 6.59
CA ILE A 202 7.85 7.93 5.55
C ILE A 202 7.77 9.44 5.31
N ILE A 203 7.72 10.26 6.37
CA ILE A 203 7.65 11.72 6.27
C ILE A 203 8.89 12.26 5.55
N ALA A 204 10.09 11.85 5.95
CA ALA A 204 11.33 12.25 5.30
C ALA A 204 11.33 11.91 3.80
N ARG A 205 10.88 10.70 3.44
CA ARG A 205 10.74 10.30 2.03
C ARG A 205 9.75 11.19 1.27
N GLN A 206 8.62 11.58 1.88
CA GLN A 206 7.65 12.46 1.22
C GLN A 206 8.18 13.87 1.00
N GLN A 207 9.02 14.39 1.91
CA GLN A 207 9.69 15.68 1.75
C GLN A 207 10.65 15.67 0.55
N ILE A 208 11.45 14.60 0.40
CA ILE A 208 12.35 14.42 -0.75
C ILE A 208 11.55 14.37 -2.07
N LEU A 209 10.40 13.68 -2.09
CA LEU A 209 9.56 13.58 -3.29
C LEU A 209 8.83 14.89 -3.66
N LYS A 210 8.74 15.85 -2.74
CA LYS A 210 8.15 17.19 -2.98
C LYS A 210 9.16 18.20 -3.45
N GLN A 211 10.46 17.96 -3.28
CA GLN A 211 11.49 18.86 -3.81
C GLN A 211 11.41 18.79 -5.35
N PRO A 212 11.36 19.96 -6.05
CA PRO A 212 11.48 19.98 -7.49
C PRO A 212 12.79 19.28 -7.84
N THR A 213 12.74 18.36 -8.78
CA THR A 213 13.93 17.77 -9.35
C THR A 213 14.73 18.92 -9.92
N ILE A 214 15.80 19.33 -9.21
CA ILE A 214 16.78 20.27 -9.76
C ILE A 214 17.25 19.59 -11.02
N SER A 215 16.85 20.16 -12.14
CA SER A 215 17.13 19.67 -13.49
C SER A 215 18.63 19.36 -13.57
N ARG A 216 18.93 18.18 -14.05
CA ARG A 216 20.15 17.92 -14.78
C ARG A 216 20.15 18.80 -16.04
N MET A 217 20.51 20.05 -15.87
CA MET A 217 20.85 20.98 -16.93
C MET A 217 22.07 21.76 -16.41
N GLU A 218 23.18 21.07 -16.42
CA GLU A 218 24.53 21.65 -16.48
C GLU A 218 25.47 20.48 -16.75
N ASN A 219 25.70 20.23 -18.01
CA ASN A 219 26.94 19.79 -18.65
C ASN A 219 26.61 19.19 -20.02
N GLU A 220 26.45 20.08 -20.99
CA GLU A 220 26.93 19.90 -22.34
C GLU A 220 27.89 21.04 -22.67
#